data_91727cc4925b368ebb4ba0e1057900f5
#
_entry.id   91727cc4925b368ebb4ba0e1057900f5
#
_cell.length_a   1.000
_cell.length_b   1.000
_cell.length_c   1.000
_cell.angle_alpha   90.00
_cell.angle_beta   90.00
_cell.angle_gamma   90.00
#
_symmetry.space_group_name_H-M   'P 1'
#
loop_
_entity.id
_entity.type
_entity.pdbx_description
1 polymer ?
#
loop_
_entity_poly.entity_id
_entity_poly.type
_entity_poly.pdbx_seq_one_letter_code
_entity_poly.pdbx_strand_id
1 'polypeptide(L)'
;MPEVYNWQLGRMMTYIYDEKHPKEQFTFVFNTNRCIACQTCTMAHKSTWTFSKGQEYMWWNNVETKPYGGYPQFWDWKILKMLEQSNPGQNVWNVRKTSNKAIHGVYEGVTIFEAPAKIGLNQQAVGYVPTDEEWRFPNFGEDTAHGREFTQSREGTFGGDNGTKSVLPEHKIWFFYLQRICNHCTYPGCLAACPRKAIYKRQEDGIVLIDQSRCRGYKKCVEQCPYKKPMFRGTTRISEKCIACYPRIEGLDPLTEGDQMETRCMAACVGKIRLQGLVKVGGNGEWAHDPDNPQYYLIRDRKVALPLYPQLGTEPNGYYIPSRHVPRAYSQQMFGP
;
A
#
# COMPACT_ATOMS: atom_id res chain seq x y z
N MET A 1 -23.78 5.34 -8.85
CA MET A 1 -22.30 5.28 -8.89
C MET A 1 -21.95 3.99 -9.62
N PRO A 2 -20.93 3.96 -10.45
CA PRO A 2 -20.60 2.77 -11.19
C PRO A 2 -20.22 1.62 -10.26
N GLU A 3 -20.62 0.42 -10.62
CA GLU A 3 -20.21 -0.81 -9.96
C GLU A 3 -19.10 -1.46 -10.77
N VAL A 4 -18.07 -1.91 -10.08
CA VAL A 4 -16.90 -2.55 -10.68
C VAL A 4 -16.64 -3.89 -10.02
N TYR A 5 -16.19 -4.87 -10.80
CA TYR A 5 -15.77 -6.14 -10.25
C TYR A 5 -14.36 -6.06 -9.71
N ASN A 6 -14.23 -6.29 -8.40
CA ASN A 6 -12.93 -6.35 -7.73
C ASN A 6 -12.53 -7.82 -7.57
N TRP A 7 -11.53 -8.25 -8.32
CA TRP A 7 -11.12 -9.65 -8.33
C TRP A 7 -10.40 -10.08 -7.04
N GLN A 8 -9.81 -9.14 -6.31
CA GLN A 8 -9.18 -9.45 -5.01
C GLN A 8 -10.23 -9.66 -3.92
N LEU A 9 -11.37 -8.99 -4.02
CA LEU A 9 -12.52 -9.19 -3.13
C LEU A 9 -13.46 -10.30 -3.60
N GLY A 10 -13.40 -10.67 -4.89
CA GLY A 10 -14.29 -11.64 -5.50
C GLY A 10 -15.74 -11.21 -5.60
N ARG A 11 -16.02 -9.90 -5.65
CA ARG A 11 -17.37 -9.33 -5.74
C ARG A 11 -17.41 -7.99 -6.45
N MET A 12 -18.63 -7.58 -6.83
CA MET A 12 -18.90 -6.21 -7.25
C MET A 12 -18.77 -5.25 -6.06
N MET A 13 -18.27 -4.05 -6.31
CA MET A 13 -18.23 -2.95 -5.35
C MET A 13 -18.53 -1.63 -6.04
N THR A 14 -19.03 -0.66 -5.30
CA THR A 14 -19.18 0.69 -5.81
C THR A 14 -17.82 1.39 -5.86
N TYR A 15 -17.47 1.96 -7.03
CA TYR A 15 -16.34 2.84 -7.20
C TYR A 15 -16.80 4.15 -7.82
N ILE A 16 -16.48 5.27 -7.19
CA ILE A 16 -17.05 6.58 -7.51
C ILE A 16 -16.44 7.25 -8.74
N TYR A 17 -15.37 6.72 -9.23
CA TYR A 17 -14.70 7.21 -10.43
C TYR A 17 -14.40 6.04 -11.34
N ASP A 18 -15.05 6.01 -12.51
CA ASP A 18 -14.84 4.98 -13.51
C ASP A 18 -13.75 5.41 -14.49
N GLU A 19 -12.73 4.56 -14.66
CA GLU A 19 -11.67 4.73 -15.64
C GLU A 19 -11.54 3.49 -16.51
N LYS A 20 -11.09 3.71 -17.74
CA LYS A 20 -10.73 2.59 -18.61
C LYS A 20 -9.57 1.82 -18.00
N HIS A 21 -9.63 0.50 -18.11
CA HIS A 21 -8.52 -0.35 -17.71
C HIS A 21 -7.30 -0.09 -18.60
N PRO A 22 -6.09 -0.09 -18.04
CA PRO A 22 -4.86 0.01 -18.81
C PRO A 22 -4.65 -1.26 -19.64
N LYS A 23 -3.79 -1.17 -20.65
CA LYS A 23 -3.40 -2.33 -21.46
C LYS A 23 -2.55 -3.31 -20.66
N GLU A 24 -1.70 -2.77 -19.82
CA GLU A 24 -0.83 -3.50 -18.91
C GLU A 24 -0.90 -2.88 -17.52
N GLN A 25 -0.63 -3.67 -16.50
CA GLN A 25 -0.58 -3.20 -15.13
C GLN A 25 0.80 -3.43 -14.53
N PHE A 26 1.43 -2.34 -14.12
CA PHE A 26 2.67 -2.40 -13.37
C PHE A 26 2.43 -2.98 -11.97
N THR A 27 3.21 -4.01 -11.63
CA THR A 27 3.09 -4.75 -10.38
C THR A 27 4.43 -4.90 -9.68
N PHE A 28 4.37 -5.08 -8.35
CA PHE A 28 5.53 -5.45 -7.54
C PHE A 28 5.23 -6.74 -6.76
N VAL A 29 6.25 -7.53 -6.52
CA VAL A 29 6.23 -8.60 -5.54
C VAL A 29 7.40 -8.42 -4.57
N PHE A 30 7.11 -8.48 -3.27
CA PHE A 30 8.08 -8.36 -2.19
C PHE A 30 8.15 -9.64 -1.38
N ASN A 31 9.34 -10.22 -1.28
CA ASN A 31 9.55 -11.38 -0.40
C ASN A 31 9.95 -10.90 1.00
N THR A 32 8.99 -10.82 1.90
CA THR A 32 9.22 -10.31 3.27
C THR A 32 10.05 -11.26 4.14
N ASN A 33 10.19 -12.54 3.74
CA ASN A 33 11.02 -13.51 4.48
C ASN A 33 12.52 -13.17 4.44
N ARG A 34 12.96 -12.44 3.42
CA ARG A 34 14.37 -12.15 3.18
C ARG A 34 14.75 -10.70 3.44
N CYS A 35 13.79 -9.85 3.76
CA CYS A 35 14.06 -8.46 4.06
C CYS A 35 14.73 -8.31 5.43
N ILE A 36 15.81 -7.55 5.47
CA ILE A 36 16.58 -7.24 6.69
C ILE A 36 16.46 -5.78 7.11
N ALA A 37 15.52 -5.02 6.52
CA ALA A 37 15.32 -3.59 6.77
C ALA A 37 16.57 -2.71 6.62
N CYS A 38 17.47 -3.05 5.71
CA CYS A 38 18.71 -2.29 5.50
C CYS A 38 18.49 -0.86 4.95
N GLN A 39 17.26 -0.50 4.60
CA GLN A 39 16.83 0.82 4.10
C GLN A 39 17.53 1.31 2.81
N THR A 40 18.37 0.50 2.17
CA THR A 40 19.05 0.88 0.92
C THR A 40 18.04 1.28 -0.17
N CYS A 41 16.93 0.56 -0.27
CA CYS A 41 15.84 0.90 -1.22
C CYS A 41 15.15 2.23 -0.87
N THR A 42 15.04 2.56 0.42
CA THR A 42 14.49 3.83 0.91
C THR A 42 15.42 4.98 0.54
N MET A 43 16.71 4.82 0.79
CA MET A 43 17.72 5.84 0.49
C MET A 43 17.89 6.03 -1.03
N ALA A 44 17.93 4.95 -1.80
CA ALA A 44 17.99 5.03 -3.27
C ALA A 44 16.80 5.79 -3.85
N HIS A 45 15.61 5.60 -3.28
CA HIS A 45 14.44 6.35 -3.68
C HIS A 45 14.53 7.83 -3.26
N LYS A 46 14.95 8.08 -2.01
CA LYS A 46 15.10 9.42 -1.45
C LYS A 46 16.08 10.27 -2.26
N SER A 47 17.25 9.72 -2.56
CA SER A 47 18.29 10.42 -3.31
C SER A 47 17.96 10.66 -4.78
N THR A 48 17.04 9.89 -5.36
CA THR A 48 16.67 10.04 -6.77
C THR A 48 15.48 10.99 -6.97
N TRP A 49 14.47 10.93 -6.09
CA TRP A 49 13.18 11.57 -6.36
C TRP A 49 12.72 12.59 -5.31
N THR A 50 13.21 12.52 -4.08
CA THR A 50 12.69 13.34 -2.98
C THR A 50 13.78 14.03 -2.17
N PHE A 51 14.77 14.59 -2.86
CA PHE A 51 15.93 15.26 -2.26
C PHE A 51 15.86 16.80 -2.26
N SER A 52 14.82 17.37 -2.87
CA SER A 52 14.68 18.82 -2.98
C SER A 52 14.10 19.46 -1.70
N LYS A 53 14.31 20.75 -1.54
CA LYS A 53 13.76 21.55 -0.43
C LYS A 53 12.25 21.37 -0.29
N GLY A 54 11.79 21.08 0.92
CA GLY A 54 10.38 20.81 1.23
C GLY A 54 9.96 19.36 1.04
N GLN A 55 10.91 18.48 0.71
CA GLN A 55 10.69 17.03 0.59
C GLN A 55 11.37 16.25 1.71
N GLU A 56 11.86 16.89 2.76
CA GLU A 56 12.65 16.28 3.84
C GLU A 56 11.91 15.10 4.47
N TYR A 57 10.61 15.24 4.74
CA TYR A 57 9.77 14.20 5.31
C TYR A 57 9.15 13.24 4.29
N MET A 58 9.39 13.44 2.99
CA MET A 58 8.78 12.63 1.93
C MET A 58 9.54 11.33 1.70
N TRP A 59 9.09 10.30 2.36
CA TRP A 59 9.57 8.94 2.18
C TRP A 59 8.57 8.13 1.36
N TRP A 60 8.61 8.28 0.04
CA TRP A 60 7.70 7.56 -0.86
C TRP A 60 7.88 6.05 -0.79
N ASN A 61 9.11 5.60 -0.53
CA ASN A 61 9.42 4.23 -0.18
C ASN A 61 10.02 4.20 1.22
N ASN A 62 9.52 3.33 2.08
CA ASN A 62 10.06 3.08 3.40
C ASN A 62 9.92 1.59 3.73
N VAL A 63 10.69 1.12 4.69
CA VAL A 63 10.52 -0.21 5.29
C VAL A 63 10.18 -0.01 6.75
N GLU A 64 9.11 -0.61 7.18
CA GLU A 64 8.62 -0.48 8.55
C GLU A 64 8.54 -1.82 9.25
N THR A 65 8.70 -1.83 10.57
CA THR A 65 8.57 -3.01 11.40
C THR A 65 7.10 -3.24 11.76
N LYS A 66 6.59 -4.45 11.55
CA LYS A 66 5.23 -4.84 11.91
C LYS A 66 5.28 -5.91 13.01
N PRO A 67 4.32 -5.88 13.94
CA PRO A 67 3.04 -5.15 13.96
C PRO A 67 3.13 -3.69 14.44
N TYR A 68 4.31 -3.19 14.74
CA TYR A 68 4.51 -1.87 15.32
C TYR A 68 4.80 -0.81 14.28
N GLY A 69 4.56 0.44 14.65
CA GLY A 69 4.96 1.57 13.87
C GLY A 69 4.21 1.80 12.57
N GLY A 70 4.92 2.34 11.62
CA GLY A 70 4.41 2.77 10.31
C GLY A 70 4.77 4.22 10.02
N TYR A 71 4.70 4.64 8.75
CA TYR A 71 4.92 6.01 8.33
C TYR A 71 3.83 6.45 7.34
N PRO A 72 2.83 7.22 7.82
CA PRO A 72 2.61 7.74 9.18
C PRO A 72 2.32 6.64 10.18
N GLN A 73 2.52 6.94 11.46
CA GLN A 73 2.38 5.95 12.53
C GLN A 73 0.95 5.39 12.58
N PHE A 74 0.84 4.08 12.72
CA PHE A 74 -0.44 3.36 12.84
C PHE A 74 -1.44 3.58 11.70
N TRP A 75 -0.96 3.92 10.52
CA TRP A 75 -1.81 4.19 9.36
C TRP A 75 -2.83 3.07 9.06
N ASP A 76 -2.40 1.82 9.14
CA ASP A 76 -3.23 0.64 8.88
C ASP A 76 -4.26 0.42 10.00
N TRP A 77 -3.84 0.49 11.23
CA TRP A 77 -4.75 0.35 12.36
C TRP A 77 -5.85 1.42 12.36
N LYS A 78 -5.51 2.66 12.10
CA LYS A 78 -6.47 3.76 12.05
C LYS A 78 -7.50 3.58 10.94
N ILE A 79 -7.06 3.25 9.73
CA ILE A 79 -8.00 3.07 8.61
C ILE A 79 -8.92 1.87 8.82
N LEU A 80 -8.41 0.79 9.38
CA LEU A 80 -9.22 -0.40 9.65
C LEU A 80 -10.22 -0.16 10.80
N LYS A 81 -9.85 0.61 11.82
CA LYS A 81 -10.78 1.07 12.85
C LYS A 81 -11.92 1.90 12.26
N MET A 82 -11.63 2.78 11.33
CA MET A 82 -12.67 3.56 10.64
C MET A 82 -13.58 2.65 9.80
N LEU A 83 -13.01 1.64 9.17
CA LEU A 83 -13.78 0.67 8.38
C LEU A 83 -14.65 -0.22 9.27
N GLU A 84 -14.19 -0.61 10.47
CA GLU A 84 -14.99 -1.33 11.47
C GLU A 84 -16.26 -0.59 11.86
N GLN A 85 -16.17 0.73 12.05
CA GLN A 85 -17.34 1.57 12.38
C GLN A 85 -18.41 1.51 11.30
N SER A 86 -18.03 1.32 10.06
CA SER A 86 -18.93 1.17 8.91
C SER A 86 -19.46 -0.26 8.74
N ASN A 87 -18.93 -1.19 9.51
CA ASN A 87 -19.21 -2.63 9.45
C ASN A 87 -19.57 -3.18 10.84
N PRO A 88 -20.60 -2.66 11.51
CA PRO A 88 -20.95 -3.07 12.88
C PRO A 88 -21.28 -4.56 12.93
N GLY A 89 -20.69 -5.26 13.92
CA GLY A 89 -20.87 -6.69 14.09
C GLY A 89 -20.08 -7.56 13.10
N GLN A 90 -19.28 -6.97 12.23
CA GLN A 90 -18.40 -7.70 11.31
C GLN A 90 -16.94 -7.45 11.65
N ASN A 91 -16.14 -8.49 11.55
CA ASN A 91 -14.69 -8.35 11.69
C ASN A 91 -14.09 -8.09 10.31
N VAL A 92 -13.77 -6.84 10.03
CA VAL A 92 -13.19 -6.39 8.74
C VAL A 92 -11.78 -6.95 8.48
N TRP A 93 -11.18 -7.54 9.49
CA TRP A 93 -9.88 -8.19 9.37
C TRP A 93 -9.99 -9.64 8.86
N ASN A 94 -11.14 -10.27 9.01
CA ASN A 94 -11.30 -11.67 8.68
C ASN A 94 -11.98 -11.87 7.31
N VAL A 95 -11.44 -12.82 6.59
CA VAL A 95 -12.04 -13.34 5.38
C VAL A 95 -13.08 -14.40 5.75
N ARG A 96 -14.29 -14.29 5.20
CA ARG A 96 -15.36 -15.24 5.54
C ARG A 96 -15.40 -16.47 4.63
N LYS A 97 -15.02 -16.30 3.36
CA LYS A 97 -15.05 -17.40 2.38
C LYS A 97 -13.88 -17.31 1.41
N THR A 98 -13.42 -18.47 0.97
CA THR A 98 -12.54 -18.61 -0.19
C THR A 98 -13.29 -19.30 -1.30
N SER A 99 -13.04 -18.90 -2.54
CA SER A 99 -13.58 -19.56 -3.72
C SER A 99 -12.57 -19.51 -4.86
N ASN A 100 -12.76 -20.35 -5.88
CA ASN A 100 -11.90 -20.31 -7.07
C ASN A 100 -11.96 -18.97 -7.81
N LYS A 101 -13.05 -18.21 -7.66
CA LYS A 101 -13.22 -16.87 -8.24
C LYS A 101 -12.62 -15.77 -7.37
N ALA A 102 -12.53 -15.98 -6.06
CA ALA A 102 -12.02 -15.03 -5.08
C ALA A 102 -10.77 -15.61 -4.42
N ILE A 103 -9.66 -15.56 -5.12
CA ILE A 103 -8.40 -16.21 -4.70
C ILE A 103 -7.80 -15.65 -3.42
N HIS A 104 -8.17 -14.42 -3.05
CA HIS A 104 -7.77 -13.78 -1.81
C HIS A 104 -8.90 -13.72 -0.77
N GLY A 105 -9.98 -14.49 -1.00
CA GLY A 105 -11.14 -14.57 -0.13
C GLY A 105 -12.25 -13.58 -0.46
N VAL A 106 -13.44 -13.86 0.10
CA VAL A 106 -14.62 -13.00 -0.05
C VAL A 106 -14.78 -12.16 1.20
N TYR A 107 -14.74 -10.84 1.05
CA TYR A 107 -14.97 -9.88 2.10
C TYR A 107 -16.39 -9.33 1.97
N GLU A 108 -17.26 -9.65 2.93
CA GLU A 108 -18.67 -9.25 2.90
C GLU A 108 -18.90 -7.82 3.38
N GLY A 109 -17.95 -7.24 4.08
CA GLY A 109 -18.01 -5.86 4.56
C GLY A 109 -17.93 -4.84 3.43
N VAL A 110 -18.35 -3.61 3.73
CA VAL A 110 -18.19 -2.48 2.81
C VAL A 110 -16.73 -2.05 2.73
N THR A 111 -16.31 -1.62 1.54
CA THR A 111 -14.98 -1.04 1.29
C THR A 111 -14.91 0.41 1.76
N ILE A 112 -13.71 1.02 1.65
CA ILE A 112 -13.54 2.45 1.95
C ILE A 112 -14.38 3.35 1.06
N PHE A 113 -14.76 2.91 -0.14
CA PHE A 113 -15.59 3.68 -1.09
C PHE A 113 -17.08 3.58 -0.78
N GLU A 114 -17.52 2.47 -0.24
CA GLU A 114 -18.92 2.19 0.10
C GLU A 114 -19.27 2.69 1.52
N ALA A 115 -18.29 2.71 2.41
CA ALA A 115 -18.45 3.08 3.81
C ALA A 115 -19.04 4.49 4.04
N PRO A 116 -18.61 5.54 3.31
CA PRO A 116 -19.16 6.87 3.53
C PRO A 116 -20.66 6.96 3.31
N ALA A 117 -21.17 6.33 2.27
CA ALA A 117 -22.63 6.31 2.00
C ALA A 117 -23.39 5.56 3.10
N LYS A 118 -22.81 4.48 3.63
CA LYS A 118 -23.43 3.66 4.68
C LYS A 118 -23.57 4.41 6.01
N ILE A 119 -22.63 5.29 6.34
CA ILE A 119 -22.63 6.08 7.57
C ILE A 119 -23.15 7.53 7.36
N GLY A 120 -23.74 7.82 6.21
CA GLY A 120 -24.33 9.12 5.91
C GLY A 120 -23.34 10.26 5.70
N LEU A 121 -22.08 9.95 5.37
CA LEU A 121 -21.07 10.96 5.08
C LEU A 121 -20.99 11.27 3.58
N ASN A 122 -20.96 12.54 3.24
CA ASN A 122 -20.74 13.00 1.88
C ASN A 122 -19.23 13.02 1.57
N GLN A 123 -18.59 11.87 1.65
CA GLN A 123 -17.17 11.66 1.35
C GLN A 123 -17.01 10.65 0.24
N GLN A 124 -15.93 10.75 -0.51
CA GLN A 124 -15.64 9.84 -1.61
C GLN A 124 -15.03 8.52 -1.15
N ALA A 125 -14.32 8.51 -0.04
CA ALA A 125 -13.75 7.33 0.58
C ALA A 125 -13.57 7.57 2.09
N VAL A 126 -13.40 6.51 2.87
CA VAL A 126 -12.99 6.63 4.27
C VAL A 126 -11.50 6.96 4.35
N GLY A 127 -11.16 8.00 5.10
CA GLY A 127 -9.78 8.39 5.28
C GLY A 127 -9.60 9.46 6.36
N TYR A 128 -8.35 9.79 6.64
CA TYR A 128 -7.94 10.81 7.60
C TYR A 128 -6.69 11.53 7.12
N VAL A 129 -6.45 12.74 7.59
CA VAL A 129 -5.18 13.45 7.38
C VAL A 129 -4.25 13.09 8.53
N PRO A 130 -3.08 12.50 8.27
CA PRO A 130 -2.10 12.26 9.32
C PRO A 130 -1.61 13.57 9.93
N THR A 131 -1.37 13.56 11.23
CA THR A 131 -0.81 14.70 11.96
C THR A 131 0.70 14.83 11.73
N ASP A 132 1.26 15.98 12.04
CA ASP A 132 2.71 16.20 11.95
C ASP A 132 3.47 15.25 12.88
N GLU A 133 2.90 14.91 14.03
CA GLU A 133 3.49 13.94 14.97
C GLU A 133 3.57 12.54 14.35
N GLU A 134 2.57 12.11 13.57
CA GLU A 134 2.60 10.81 12.88
C GLU A 134 3.65 10.76 11.77
N TRP A 135 3.98 11.91 11.18
CA TRP A 135 5.04 12.02 10.16
C TRP A 135 6.43 12.28 10.73
N ARG A 136 6.55 12.53 12.02
CA ARG A 136 7.79 12.93 12.65
C ARG A 136 8.85 11.84 12.65
N PHE A 137 8.44 10.61 12.82
CA PHE A 137 9.33 9.47 12.91
C PHE A 137 9.16 8.56 11.70
N PRO A 138 9.98 8.74 10.64
CA PRO A 138 10.02 7.76 9.55
C PRO A 138 10.52 6.44 10.14
N ASN A 139 9.66 5.45 10.12
CA ASN A 139 9.89 4.19 10.78
C ASN A 139 10.83 3.32 9.96
N PHE A 140 12.11 3.38 10.23
CA PHE A 140 13.17 2.66 9.55
C PHE A 140 13.54 1.33 10.21
N GLY A 141 12.58 0.66 10.80
CA GLY A 141 12.83 -0.58 11.54
C GLY A 141 13.35 -0.34 12.97
N GLU A 142 13.40 0.94 13.39
CA GLU A 142 13.91 1.38 14.68
C GLU A 142 12.80 1.60 15.71
N ASP A 143 11.73 0.89 15.59
CA ASP A 143 10.56 1.04 16.46
C ASP A 143 10.86 0.76 17.92
N THR A 144 11.95 0.07 18.17
CA THR A 144 12.42 -0.21 19.52
C THR A 144 12.75 1.04 20.32
N ALA A 145 13.17 2.12 19.67
CA ALA A 145 13.43 3.39 20.35
C ALA A 145 12.12 4.04 20.85
N HIS A 146 11.04 3.87 20.11
CA HIS A 146 9.71 4.37 20.43
C HIS A 146 8.76 3.25 20.84
N GLY A 147 9.14 2.01 20.62
CA GLY A 147 8.35 0.83 20.92
C GLY A 147 7.95 0.70 22.38
N ARG A 148 8.71 1.30 23.28
CA ARG A 148 8.39 1.37 24.70
C ARG A 148 7.10 2.13 24.97
N GLU A 149 6.92 3.29 24.39
CA GLU A 149 5.70 4.07 24.55
C GLU A 149 4.51 3.40 23.91
N PHE A 150 4.72 2.75 22.77
CA PHE A 150 3.67 2.03 22.04
C PHE A 150 3.32 0.69 22.66
N THR A 151 4.28 -0.02 23.20
CA THR A 151 4.03 -1.29 23.90
C THR A 151 3.36 -1.06 25.23
N GLN A 152 3.60 0.07 25.88
CA GLN A 152 2.96 0.46 27.11
C GLN A 152 1.48 0.85 26.93
N SER A 153 1.13 1.43 25.79
CA SER A 153 -0.23 1.88 25.49
C SER A 153 -1.12 0.82 24.87
N ARG A 154 -0.59 -0.33 24.49
CA ARG A 154 -1.33 -1.43 23.88
C ARG A 154 -1.46 -2.60 24.86
N GLU A 155 -2.57 -2.63 25.55
CA GLU A 155 -2.97 -3.79 26.33
C GLU A 155 -2.82 -5.07 25.51
N GLY A 156 -2.01 -6.00 25.99
CA GLY A 156 -1.92 -7.35 25.47
C GLY A 156 -0.92 -7.61 24.34
N THR A 157 -0.17 -6.64 23.88
CA THR A 157 0.80 -6.86 22.79
C THR A 157 2.17 -7.29 23.31
N PHE A 158 2.59 -6.80 24.46
CA PHE A 158 3.75 -7.26 25.22
C PHE A 158 3.38 -7.30 26.69
N GLY A 159 3.47 -8.50 27.27
CA GLY A 159 3.13 -8.73 28.65
C GLY A 159 4.00 -7.87 29.59
N GLY A 160 3.41 -6.89 30.16
CA GLY A 160 4.00 -6.09 31.19
C GLY A 160 2.98 -5.14 31.74
N ASP A 161 2.30 -5.55 32.79
CA ASP A 161 1.64 -4.62 33.66
C ASP A 161 2.65 -3.56 34.07
N ASN A 162 2.33 -2.29 33.84
CA ASN A 162 3.04 -1.14 34.35
C ASN A 162 4.34 -0.68 33.67
N GLY A 163 4.55 -0.96 32.41
CA GLY A 163 5.55 -0.25 31.61
C GLY A 163 7.03 -0.33 32.03
N THR A 164 7.34 -1.09 33.06
CA THR A 164 8.67 -1.16 33.65
C THR A 164 9.42 -2.47 33.38
N LYS A 165 8.75 -3.45 32.81
CA LYS A 165 9.37 -4.73 32.48
C LYS A 165 9.20 -5.01 31.00
N SER A 166 10.12 -4.53 30.20
CA SER A 166 10.34 -5.04 28.86
C SER A 166 11.00 -6.42 28.90
N VAL A 167 10.47 -7.32 29.69
CA VAL A 167 10.81 -8.71 29.53
C VAL A 167 9.89 -9.20 28.44
N LEU A 168 10.38 -9.17 27.23
CA LEU A 168 9.76 -9.83 26.11
C LEU A 168 9.69 -11.32 26.46
N PRO A 169 8.50 -11.92 26.62
CA PRO A 169 8.41 -13.34 26.90
C PRO A 169 9.11 -14.10 25.78
N GLU A 170 10.07 -14.92 26.13
CA GLU A 170 10.67 -15.83 25.17
C GLU A 170 9.59 -16.51 24.32
N HIS A 171 9.79 -16.59 23.02
CA HIS A 171 8.94 -17.25 22.03
C HIS A 171 7.57 -16.63 21.71
N LYS A 172 7.15 -15.54 22.36
CA LYS A 172 5.91 -14.83 21.98
C LYS A 172 6.14 -13.61 21.12
N ILE A 173 7.37 -13.22 20.88
CA ILE A 173 7.71 -12.03 20.11
C ILE A 173 7.92 -12.42 18.67
N TRP A 174 7.25 -11.71 17.83
CA TRP A 174 7.47 -11.77 16.39
C TRP A 174 7.37 -10.37 15.81
N PHE A 175 8.13 -10.15 14.78
CA PHE A 175 8.05 -8.96 13.94
C PHE A 175 8.48 -9.34 12.54
N PHE A 176 8.15 -8.51 11.57
CA PHE A 176 8.69 -8.61 10.22
C PHE A 176 8.78 -7.22 9.59
N TYR A 177 9.51 -7.14 8.50
CA TYR A 177 9.71 -5.89 7.81
C TYR A 177 8.80 -5.78 6.60
N LEU A 178 7.95 -4.74 6.60
CA LEU A 178 7.02 -4.44 5.54
C LEU A 178 7.58 -3.32 4.66
N GLN A 179 7.85 -3.65 3.41
CA GLN A 179 8.24 -2.65 2.42
C GLN A 179 6.99 -1.89 1.99
N ARG A 180 7.03 -0.58 2.08
CA ARG A 180 5.90 0.27 1.75
C ARG A 180 6.23 1.27 0.67
N ILE A 181 5.52 1.16 -0.43
CA ILE A 181 5.60 2.03 -1.60
C ILE A 181 4.17 2.33 -2.07
N CYS A 182 3.99 3.25 -3.00
CA CYS A 182 2.68 3.41 -3.65
C CYS A 182 2.30 2.12 -4.38
N ASN A 183 1.11 1.62 -4.14
CA ASN A 183 0.62 0.38 -4.74
C ASN A 183 0.09 0.54 -6.17
N HIS A 184 0.06 1.75 -6.71
CA HIS A 184 -0.51 2.03 -8.05
C HIS A 184 -1.83 1.28 -8.29
N CYS A 185 -2.74 1.37 -7.31
CA CYS A 185 -3.98 0.60 -7.20
C CYS A 185 -4.80 0.59 -8.50
N THR A 186 -5.56 -0.49 -8.71
CA THR A 186 -6.54 -0.56 -9.80
C THR A 186 -7.67 0.43 -9.57
N TYR A 187 -8.13 0.57 -8.33
CA TYR A 187 -9.14 1.54 -7.90
C TYR A 187 -8.54 2.52 -6.87
N PRO A 188 -7.81 3.56 -7.32
CA PRO A 188 -7.10 4.43 -6.39
C PRO A 188 -8.03 5.36 -5.62
N GLY A 189 -8.04 5.29 -4.29
CA GLY A 189 -8.78 6.24 -3.45
C GLY A 189 -8.29 7.68 -3.59
N CYS A 190 -7.00 7.86 -3.84
CA CYS A 190 -6.41 9.19 -4.09
C CYS A 190 -6.90 9.82 -5.39
N LEU A 191 -7.11 9.02 -6.44
CA LEU A 191 -7.64 9.48 -7.73
C LEU A 191 -9.11 9.87 -7.60
N ALA A 192 -9.91 8.97 -7.02
CA ALA A 192 -11.33 9.20 -6.79
C ALA A 192 -11.59 10.47 -5.98
N ALA A 193 -10.72 10.78 -5.02
CA ALA A 193 -10.85 11.93 -4.13
C ALA A 193 -10.37 13.28 -4.72
N CYS A 194 -9.71 13.28 -5.87
CA CYS A 194 -9.10 14.49 -6.40
C CYS A 194 -10.12 15.43 -7.07
N PRO A 195 -10.48 16.59 -6.47
CA PRO A 195 -11.50 17.48 -7.03
C PRO A 195 -11.05 18.15 -8.33
N ARG A 196 -9.74 18.21 -8.58
CA ARG A 196 -9.14 18.77 -9.78
C ARG A 196 -8.88 17.75 -10.87
N LYS A 197 -9.18 16.46 -10.63
CA LYS A 197 -8.82 15.36 -11.52
C LYS A 197 -7.35 15.44 -11.96
N ALA A 198 -6.47 15.85 -11.04
CA ALA A 198 -5.04 15.94 -11.26
C ALA A 198 -4.35 14.58 -11.14
N ILE A 199 -5.00 13.59 -10.54
CA ILE A 199 -4.48 12.24 -10.43
C ILE A 199 -5.11 11.41 -11.54
N TYR A 200 -4.28 10.67 -12.25
CA TYR A 200 -4.69 9.84 -13.36
C TYR A 200 -3.92 8.53 -13.38
N LYS A 201 -4.47 7.55 -14.03
CA LYS A 201 -3.86 6.25 -14.28
C LYS A 201 -3.42 6.19 -15.74
N ARG A 202 -2.18 5.88 -15.97
CA ARG A 202 -1.64 5.73 -17.33
C ARG A 202 -2.31 4.55 -18.02
N GLN A 203 -2.63 4.72 -19.29
CA GLN A 203 -3.31 3.67 -20.06
C GLN A 203 -2.34 2.59 -20.58
N GLU A 204 -1.07 2.91 -20.62
CA GLU A 204 0.00 2.02 -21.08
C GLU A 204 0.30 0.94 -20.04
N ASP A 205 0.51 1.34 -18.79
CA ASP A 205 1.11 0.50 -17.75
C ASP A 205 0.38 0.55 -16.39
N GLY A 206 -0.73 1.28 -16.29
CA GLY A 206 -1.50 1.41 -15.06
C GLY A 206 -0.81 2.16 -13.93
N ILE A 207 0.33 2.80 -14.17
CA ILE A 207 1.00 3.63 -13.17
C ILE A 207 0.13 4.86 -12.85
N VAL A 208 -0.13 5.08 -11.58
CA VAL A 208 -0.92 6.23 -11.13
C VAL A 208 0.01 7.42 -10.89
N LEU A 209 -0.25 8.54 -11.55
CA LEU A 209 0.54 9.76 -11.48
C LEU A 209 -0.28 10.96 -11.00
N ILE A 210 0.41 12.04 -10.64
CA ILE A 210 -0.18 13.34 -10.32
C ILE A 210 0.32 14.36 -11.34
N ASP A 211 -0.58 14.94 -12.10
CA ASP A 211 -0.30 16.09 -12.97
C ASP A 211 -0.03 17.31 -12.08
N GLN A 212 1.23 17.70 -12.03
CA GLN A 212 1.70 18.80 -11.18
C GLN A 212 1.11 20.15 -11.62
N SER A 213 0.79 20.32 -12.90
CA SER A 213 0.19 21.55 -13.42
C SER A 213 -1.27 21.72 -13.00
N ARG A 214 -2.00 20.61 -12.84
CA ARG A 214 -3.40 20.59 -12.40
C ARG A 214 -3.56 20.57 -10.89
N CYS A 215 -2.56 20.06 -10.15
CA CYS A 215 -2.62 19.98 -8.70
C CYS A 215 -2.75 21.38 -8.06
N ARG A 216 -3.63 21.52 -7.08
CA ARG A 216 -3.87 22.77 -6.33
C ARG A 216 -3.76 22.56 -4.81
N GLY A 217 -3.18 21.44 -4.38
CA GLY A 217 -2.85 21.21 -2.98
C GLY A 217 -4.03 20.99 -2.03
N TYR A 218 -5.17 20.52 -2.51
CA TYR A 218 -6.34 20.26 -1.66
C TYR A 218 -6.13 19.14 -0.63
N LYS A 219 -5.04 18.40 -0.71
CA LYS A 219 -4.65 17.29 0.20
C LYS A 219 -5.65 16.13 0.27
N LYS A 220 -6.73 16.13 -0.52
CA LYS A 220 -7.72 15.05 -0.51
C LYS A 220 -7.12 13.68 -0.87
N CYS A 221 -6.08 13.65 -1.70
CA CYS A 221 -5.34 12.43 -2.00
C CYS A 221 -4.57 11.89 -0.78
N VAL A 222 -4.04 12.77 0.08
CA VAL A 222 -3.39 12.39 1.35
C VAL A 222 -4.42 11.83 2.31
N GLU A 223 -5.57 12.52 2.43
CA GLU A 223 -6.67 12.12 3.29
C GLU A 223 -7.22 10.74 2.93
N GLN A 224 -7.53 10.52 1.65
CA GLN A 224 -8.32 9.39 1.17
C GLN A 224 -7.48 8.16 0.74
N CYS A 225 -6.15 8.30 0.63
CA CYS A 225 -5.31 7.14 0.40
C CYS A 225 -5.22 6.30 1.67
N PRO A 226 -5.70 5.03 1.68
CA PRO A 226 -5.64 4.21 2.89
C PRO A 226 -4.21 3.83 3.27
N TYR A 227 -3.29 3.80 2.30
CA TYR A 227 -1.87 3.50 2.50
C TYR A 227 -1.03 4.74 2.82
N LYS A 228 -1.60 5.95 2.81
CA LYS A 228 -0.92 7.21 3.12
C LYS A 228 0.37 7.44 2.31
N LYS A 229 0.31 7.17 0.99
CA LYS A 229 1.47 7.32 0.09
C LYS A 229 1.54 8.64 -0.69
N PRO A 230 0.46 9.35 -1.00
CA PRO A 230 0.58 10.74 -1.39
C PRO A 230 1.02 11.60 -0.21
N MET A 231 1.95 12.53 -0.44
CA MET A 231 2.48 13.48 0.55
C MET A 231 2.38 14.89 -0.01
N PHE A 232 2.16 15.86 0.86
CA PHE A 232 1.98 17.25 0.45
C PHE A 232 3.27 18.04 0.63
N ARG A 233 3.80 18.62 -0.45
CA ARG A 233 4.97 19.48 -0.41
C ARG A 233 4.56 20.93 -0.15
N GLY A 234 4.87 21.43 1.03
CA GLY A 234 4.46 22.79 1.47
C GLY A 234 5.10 23.90 0.64
N THR A 235 6.36 23.73 0.21
CA THR A 235 7.11 24.75 -0.57
C THR A 235 6.53 24.99 -1.96
N THR A 236 5.95 23.98 -2.59
CA THR A 236 5.34 24.06 -3.93
C THR A 236 3.81 24.04 -3.88
N ARG A 237 3.23 23.75 -2.71
CA ARG A 237 1.79 23.59 -2.47
C ARG A 237 1.11 22.55 -3.36
N ILE A 238 1.82 21.50 -3.73
CA ILE A 238 1.34 20.38 -4.53
C ILE A 238 1.55 19.06 -3.78
N SER A 239 0.78 18.06 -4.15
CA SER A 239 0.98 16.69 -3.63
C SER A 239 1.87 15.90 -4.56
N GLU A 240 2.70 15.05 -3.98
CA GLU A 240 3.63 14.19 -4.67
C GLU A 240 3.49 12.75 -4.16
N LYS A 241 3.87 11.78 -4.98
CA LYS A 241 3.92 10.36 -4.60
C LYS A 241 4.86 9.58 -5.52
N CYS A 242 5.17 8.35 -5.15
CA CYS A 242 5.95 7.45 -6.00
C CYS A 242 5.40 7.40 -7.43
N ILE A 243 6.31 7.49 -8.39
CA ILE A 243 6.05 7.47 -9.84
C ILE A 243 6.42 6.14 -10.50
N ALA A 244 6.71 5.09 -9.70
CA ALA A 244 7.22 3.79 -10.17
C ALA A 244 8.49 3.90 -11.04
N CYS A 245 9.24 4.98 -10.92
CA CYS A 245 10.41 5.27 -11.76
C CYS A 245 10.12 5.15 -13.28
N TYR A 246 8.91 5.53 -13.73
CA TYR A 246 8.52 5.34 -15.14
C TYR A 246 9.53 5.88 -16.16
N PRO A 247 10.26 6.99 -15.91
CA PRO A 247 11.28 7.43 -16.87
C PRO A 247 12.39 6.40 -17.08
N ARG A 248 12.75 5.66 -16.04
CA ARG A 248 13.75 4.58 -16.15
C ARG A 248 13.20 3.37 -16.88
N ILE A 249 11.96 3.00 -16.59
CA ILE A 249 11.30 1.86 -17.26
C ILE A 249 11.17 2.11 -18.77
N GLU A 250 10.97 3.36 -19.16
CA GLU A 250 10.83 3.77 -20.55
C GLU A 250 12.15 4.11 -21.24
N GLY A 251 13.29 4.00 -20.55
CA GLY A 251 14.59 4.39 -21.11
C GLY A 251 14.75 5.92 -21.26
N LEU A 252 13.96 6.70 -20.56
CA LEU A 252 14.03 8.17 -20.58
C LEU A 252 14.98 8.78 -19.53
N ASP A 253 15.60 7.94 -18.72
CA ASP A 253 16.61 8.38 -17.75
C ASP A 253 17.91 8.72 -18.51
N PRO A 254 18.39 9.97 -18.44
CA PRO A 254 19.60 10.37 -19.19
C PRO A 254 20.85 9.54 -18.87
N LEU A 255 20.86 8.90 -17.68
CA LEU A 255 21.99 8.06 -17.26
C LEU A 255 21.97 6.66 -17.88
N THR A 256 20.93 6.30 -18.61
CA THR A 256 20.77 4.94 -19.18
C THR A 256 20.89 4.93 -20.69
N GLU A 257 21.17 6.07 -21.31
CA GLU A 257 21.41 6.21 -22.77
C GLU A 257 20.33 5.55 -23.65
N GLY A 258 19.08 5.54 -23.15
CA GLY A 258 17.93 4.95 -23.86
C GLY A 258 17.59 3.51 -23.41
N ASP A 259 18.43 2.88 -22.62
CA ASP A 259 18.14 1.56 -22.09
C ASP A 259 17.03 1.57 -21.05
N GLN A 260 16.14 0.59 -21.13
CA GLN A 260 15.12 0.36 -20.12
C GLN A 260 15.73 -0.24 -18.87
N MET A 261 15.43 0.36 -17.73
CA MET A 261 16.03 -0.04 -16.45
C MET A 261 14.94 -0.34 -15.42
N GLU A 262 15.28 -1.19 -14.48
CA GLU A 262 14.44 -1.44 -13.31
C GLU A 262 14.30 -0.20 -12.40
N THR A 263 13.28 -0.19 -11.53
CA THR A 263 13.11 0.90 -10.56
C THR A 263 14.31 1.00 -9.62
N ARG A 264 14.61 2.22 -9.14
CA ARG A 264 15.75 2.46 -8.23
C ARG A 264 15.70 1.61 -6.96
N CYS A 265 14.51 1.43 -6.39
CA CYS A 265 14.36 0.63 -5.18
C CYS A 265 14.55 -0.88 -5.43
N MET A 266 14.32 -1.36 -6.64
CA MET A 266 14.62 -2.73 -7.02
C MET A 266 16.12 -2.91 -7.29
N ALA A 267 16.71 -2.03 -8.10
CA ALA A 267 18.13 -2.03 -8.43
C ALA A 267 19.01 -2.03 -7.17
N ALA A 268 18.67 -1.18 -6.21
CA ALA A 268 19.42 -1.00 -4.97
C ALA A 268 19.17 -2.09 -3.91
N CYS A 269 18.23 -3.01 -4.13
CA CYS A 269 17.89 -4.00 -3.12
C CYS A 269 19.01 -5.03 -2.93
N VAL A 270 19.71 -4.98 -1.81
CA VAL A 270 20.82 -5.88 -1.48
C VAL A 270 20.39 -7.34 -1.46
N GLY A 271 19.25 -7.62 -0.82
CA GLY A 271 18.71 -8.98 -0.70
C GLY A 271 17.99 -9.50 -1.95
N LYS A 272 17.87 -8.67 -3.00
CA LYS A 272 17.10 -9.01 -4.23
C LYS A 272 15.71 -9.60 -3.91
N ILE A 273 15.04 -8.97 -2.96
CA ILE A 273 13.72 -9.41 -2.46
C ILE A 273 12.55 -8.82 -3.27
N ARG A 274 12.85 -7.94 -4.19
CA ARG A 274 11.87 -7.19 -4.98
C ARG A 274 11.87 -7.69 -6.41
N LEU A 275 10.67 -7.94 -6.90
CA LEU A 275 10.41 -8.26 -8.29
C LEU A 275 9.40 -7.23 -8.81
N GLN A 276 9.60 -6.74 -10.00
CA GLN A 276 8.64 -5.85 -10.68
C GLN A 276 8.39 -6.33 -12.10
N GLY A 277 7.29 -5.94 -12.68
CA GLY A 277 6.98 -6.22 -14.07
C GLY A 277 5.61 -5.70 -14.47
N LEU A 278 5.31 -5.93 -15.72
CA LEU A 278 4.03 -5.61 -16.32
C LEU A 278 3.24 -6.92 -16.49
N VAL A 279 1.95 -6.87 -16.21
CA VAL A 279 1.00 -7.94 -16.51
C VAL A 279 -0.03 -7.42 -17.50
N LYS A 280 -0.35 -8.20 -18.52
CA LYS A 280 -1.35 -7.85 -19.53
C LYS A 280 -2.74 -7.83 -18.91
N VAL A 281 -3.53 -6.82 -19.26
CA VAL A 281 -4.89 -6.64 -18.77
C VAL A 281 -5.88 -6.81 -19.93
N GLY A 282 -6.87 -7.66 -19.73
CA GLY A 282 -7.97 -7.85 -20.69
C GLY A 282 -8.96 -6.68 -20.67
N GLY A 283 -9.85 -6.63 -21.66
CA GLY A 283 -10.84 -5.57 -21.80
C GLY A 283 -11.84 -5.48 -20.63
N ASN A 284 -12.02 -6.55 -19.88
CA ASN A 284 -12.84 -6.60 -18.66
C ASN A 284 -12.10 -6.18 -17.38
N GLY A 285 -10.83 -5.79 -17.50
CA GLY A 285 -9.98 -5.41 -16.36
C GLY A 285 -9.31 -6.58 -15.63
N GLU A 286 -9.59 -7.81 -16.00
CA GLU A 286 -8.89 -8.97 -15.47
C GLU A 286 -7.54 -9.16 -16.14
N TRP A 287 -6.60 -9.73 -15.42
CA TRP A 287 -5.31 -10.06 -16.00
C TRP A 287 -5.42 -11.20 -17.01
N ALA A 288 -4.83 -11.02 -18.17
CA ALA A 288 -4.72 -12.06 -19.18
C ALA A 288 -3.86 -13.21 -18.63
N HIS A 289 -4.24 -14.44 -18.98
CA HIS A 289 -3.48 -15.62 -18.60
C HIS A 289 -2.09 -15.60 -19.28
N ASP A 290 -1.04 -15.56 -18.46
CA ASP A 290 0.35 -15.51 -18.92
C ASP A 290 1.26 -16.25 -17.90
N PRO A 291 1.33 -17.58 -17.99
CA PRO A 291 2.09 -18.39 -17.03
C PRO A 291 3.61 -18.16 -17.09
N ASP A 292 4.12 -17.63 -18.19
CA ASP A 292 5.54 -17.30 -18.35
C ASP A 292 5.90 -15.97 -17.69
N ASN A 293 4.89 -15.17 -17.32
CA ASN A 293 5.09 -13.92 -16.59
C ASN A 293 5.31 -14.20 -15.10
N PRO A 294 6.46 -13.84 -14.53
CA PRO A 294 6.77 -14.16 -13.13
C PRO A 294 5.79 -13.57 -12.11
N GLN A 295 5.24 -12.36 -12.37
CA GLN A 295 4.23 -11.76 -11.50
C GLN A 295 2.92 -12.54 -11.58
N TYR A 296 2.45 -12.83 -12.79
CA TYR A 296 1.25 -13.64 -12.98
C TYR A 296 1.38 -14.98 -12.27
N TYR A 297 2.49 -15.67 -12.49
CA TYR A 297 2.78 -16.97 -11.89
C TYR A 297 2.74 -16.93 -10.36
N LEU A 298 3.42 -15.96 -9.72
CA LEU A 298 3.46 -15.88 -8.25
C LEU A 298 2.12 -15.48 -7.64
N ILE A 299 1.36 -14.61 -8.33
CA ILE A 299 0.13 -14.01 -7.79
C ILE A 299 -1.10 -14.85 -8.13
N ARG A 300 -1.24 -15.29 -9.38
CA ARG A 300 -2.44 -15.98 -9.88
C ARG A 300 -2.32 -17.51 -9.83
N ASP A 301 -1.21 -18.06 -10.28
CA ASP A 301 -1.06 -19.52 -10.35
C ASP A 301 -0.64 -20.11 -9.02
N ARG A 302 0.47 -19.65 -8.46
CA ARG A 302 1.01 -20.16 -7.18
C ARG A 302 0.32 -19.55 -5.97
N LYS A 303 -0.29 -18.37 -6.11
CA LYS A 303 -1.02 -17.66 -5.04
C LYS A 303 -0.19 -17.47 -3.77
N VAL A 304 1.12 -17.28 -3.93
CA VAL A 304 2.06 -17.09 -2.82
C VAL A 304 2.35 -15.63 -2.55
N ALA A 305 2.10 -14.76 -3.53
CA ALA A 305 2.22 -13.32 -3.39
C ALA A 305 0.80 -12.72 -3.24
N LEU A 306 0.56 -12.09 -2.10
CA LEU A 306 -0.76 -11.66 -1.64
C LEU A 306 -0.85 -10.13 -1.58
N PRO A 307 -2.04 -9.55 -1.86
CA PRO A 307 -2.24 -8.10 -1.78
C PRO A 307 -2.25 -7.60 -0.35
N LEU A 308 -1.91 -6.33 -0.14
CA LEU A 308 -1.95 -5.69 1.17
C LEU A 308 -3.34 -5.11 1.46
N TYR A 309 -4.02 -5.61 2.49
CA TYR A 309 -5.35 -5.17 2.92
C TYR A 309 -6.38 -5.13 1.77
N PRO A 310 -6.67 -6.26 1.12
CA PRO A 310 -7.63 -6.31 0.01
C PRO A 310 -9.03 -5.84 0.41
N GLN A 311 -9.43 -5.98 1.67
CA GLN A 311 -10.71 -5.53 2.21
C GLN A 311 -10.96 -4.02 2.07
N LEU A 312 -9.92 -3.22 1.84
CA LEU A 312 -10.08 -1.78 1.59
C LEU A 312 -10.72 -1.49 0.23
N GLY A 313 -10.69 -2.43 -0.71
CA GLY A 313 -11.33 -2.30 -2.02
C GLY A 313 -10.51 -1.56 -3.07
N THR A 314 -9.28 -1.15 -2.77
CA THR A 314 -8.43 -0.40 -3.71
C THR A 314 -7.79 -1.27 -4.79
N GLU A 315 -7.81 -2.58 -4.62
CA GLU A 315 -7.11 -3.55 -5.47
C GLU A 315 -5.64 -3.15 -5.70
N PRO A 316 -4.81 -3.23 -4.64
CA PRO A 316 -3.41 -2.82 -4.72
C PRO A 316 -2.61 -3.72 -5.64
N ASN A 317 -1.69 -3.15 -6.41
CA ASN A 317 -0.79 -3.86 -7.32
C ASN A 317 0.62 -4.09 -6.72
N GLY A 318 0.75 -3.88 -5.43
CA GLY A 318 1.89 -4.35 -4.63
C GLY A 318 1.52 -5.62 -3.87
N TYR A 319 2.27 -6.69 -4.10
CA TYR A 319 2.01 -8.00 -3.53
C TYR A 319 3.16 -8.43 -2.64
N TYR A 320 2.85 -9.28 -1.67
CA TYR A 320 3.80 -9.71 -0.65
C TYR A 320 3.79 -11.22 -0.50
N ILE A 321 4.97 -11.81 -0.48
CA ILE A 321 5.16 -13.19 0.00
C ILE A 321 5.33 -13.08 1.51
N PRO A 322 4.32 -13.45 2.33
CA PRO A 322 4.32 -13.23 3.78
C PRO A 322 5.46 -13.93 4.49
N SER A 323 5.90 -13.36 5.60
CA SER A 323 6.94 -13.95 6.44
C SER A 323 6.43 -15.19 7.16
N ARG A 324 7.16 -16.30 7.06
CA ARG A 324 6.75 -17.62 7.58
C ARG A 324 6.72 -17.69 9.11
N HIS A 325 7.50 -16.86 9.79
CA HIS A 325 7.59 -16.82 11.25
C HIS A 325 6.51 -15.97 11.92
N VAL A 326 5.71 -15.24 11.13
CA VAL A 326 4.61 -14.42 11.63
C VAL A 326 3.38 -15.29 11.89
N PRO A 327 2.65 -15.08 12.99
CA PRO A 327 1.41 -15.82 13.26
C PRO A 327 0.43 -15.72 12.08
N ARG A 328 -0.09 -16.88 11.67
CA ARG A 328 -0.97 -16.96 10.49
C ARG A 328 -2.18 -16.02 10.59
N ALA A 329 -2.78 -15.93 11.76
CA ALA A 329 -3.93 -15.05 11.99
C ALA A 329 -3.63 -13.59 11.68
N TYR A 330 -2.43 -13.11 12.05
CA TYR A 330 -2.01 -11.75 11.71
C TYR A 330 -1.73 -11.58 10.22
N SER A 331 -1.03 -12.55 9.62
CA SER A 331 -0.78 -12.51 8.16
C SER A 331 -2.09 -12.50 7.37
N GLN A 332 -3.09 -13.24 7.80
CA GLN A 332 -4.42 -13.28 7.18
C GLN A 332 -5.16 -11.94 7.30
N GLN A 333 -4.99 -11.21 8.39
CA GLN A 333 -5.55 -9.87 8.54
C GLN A 333 -5.00 -8.88 7.51
N MET A 334 -3.70 -8.98 7.22
CA MET A 334 -3.02 -8.07 6.30
C MET A 334 -3.19 -8.45 4.83
N PHE A 335 -3.13 -9.73 4.53
CA PHE A 335 -2.94 -10.23 3.17
C PHE A 335 -4.08 -11.13 2.67
N GLY A 336 -5.00 -11.48 3.52
CA GLY A 336 -6.04 -12.46 3.21
C GLY A 336 -5.60 -13.91 3.50
N PRO A 337 -6.47 -14.87 3.23
CA PRO A 337 -6.29 -16.28 3.61
C PRO A 337 -5.13 -16.97 2.89
#